data_54fb5e2ff0b33f42b50d6051452952e1
#
_entry.id   54fb5e2ff0b33f42b50d6051452952e1
#
_cell.length_a   1.000
_cell.length_b   1.000
_cell.length_c   1.000
_cell.angle_alpha   90.00
_cell.angle_beta   90.00
_cell.angle_gamma   90.00
#
_symmetry.space_group_name_H-M   'P 1'
#
loop_
_entity.id
_entity.type
_entity.pdbx_description
1 polymer ?
#
loop_
_entity_poly.entity_id
_entity_poly.type
_entity_poly.pdbx_seq_one_letter_code
_entity_poly.pdbx_strand_id
1 'polypeptide(L)'
;MLEYRVILYHKHPASARTLFLLFSYESVCFPSAIPVLAQLSEVQEDNTVLHPAAVLNQVERELGINPGLLVAEPGYQHIVDVPGEDIHIILARIDSIDPPFETVEKQGGVFIDLTQARNLPQVELELLRFAYELVLGG
;
A
#
# COMPACT_ATOMS: atom_id res chain seq x y z
N MET A 1 14.24 2.31 -14.89
CA MET A 1 13.35 3.01 -13.95
C MET A 1 12.71 1.98 -13.02
N LEU A 2 12.73 2.26 -11.73
CA LEU A 2 12.11 1.36 -10.76
C LEU A 2 10.60 1.43 -10.84
N GLU A 3 9.97 0.25 -10.97
CA GLU A 3 8.53 0.15 -10.82
C GLU A 3 8.19 -0.05 -9.35
N TYR A 4 7.15 0.63 -8.90
CA TYR A 4 6.68 0.49 -7.53
C TYR A 4 5.16 0.57 -7.45
N ARG A 5 4.62 0.04 -6.35
CA ARG A 5 3.23 0.26 -5.94
C ARG A 5 3.22 0.55 -4.46
N VAL A 6 2.30 1.38 -4.02
CA VAL A 6 2.18 1.77 -2.61
C VAL A 6 0.83 1.32 -2.09
N ILE A 7 0.85 0.64 -0.93
CA ILE A 7 -0.35 0.27 -0.20
C ILE A 7 -0.46 1.19 1.00
N LEU A 8 -1.60 1.86 1.16
CA LEU A 8 -1.84 2.78 2.27
C LEU A 8 -2.76 2.16 3.31
N TYR A 9 -2.41 2.32 4.58
CA TYR A 9 -3.26 1.85 5.65
C TYR A 9 -3.36 2.88 6.76
N HIS A 10 -4.41 2.73 7.58
CA HIS A 10 -4.61 3.55 8.77
C HIS A 10 -4.90 2.62 9.94
N LYS A 11 -4.16 2.78 11.04
CA LYS A 11 -4.39 2.05 12.28
C LYS A 11 -4.83 3.05 13.34
N HIS A 12 -6.06 2.89 13.83
CA HIS A 12 -6.59 3.82 14.83
C HIS A 12 -5.82 3.69 16.14
N PRO A 13 -5.33 4.82 16.70
CA PRO A 13 -4.46 4.77 17.90
C PRO A 13 -5.15 4.23 19.15
N ALA A 14 -6.48 4.37 19.27
CA ALA A 14 -7.21 3.90 20.45
C ALA A 14 -7.75 2.47 20.30
N SER A 15 -8.35 2.16 19.15
CA SER A 15 -9.02 0.87 18.94
C SER A 15 -8.18 -0.16 18.22
N ALA A 16 -7.03 0.25 17.65
CA ALA A 16 -6.16 -0.56 16.82
C ALA A 16 -6.85 -1.09 15.53
N ARG A 17 -8.02 -0.54 15.20
CA ARG A 17 -8.72 -0.91 13.96
C ARG A 17 -7.86 -0.52 12.76
N THR A 18 -7.61 -1.50 11.88
CA THR A 18 -6.74 -1.31 10.72
C THR A 18 -7.57 -1.33 9.45
N LEU A 19 -7.44 -0.26 8.67
CA LEU A 19 -8.14 -0.11 7.39
C LEU A 19 -7.13 0.10 6.29
N PHE A 20 -7.43 -0.45 5.11
CA PHE A 20 -6.62 -0.26 3.90
C PHE A 20 -7.38 0.58 2.91
N LEU A 21 -6.66 1.40 2.14
CA LEU A 21 -7.30 2.24 1.13
C LEU A 21 -7.48 1.45 -0.16
N LEU A 22 -8.75 1.31 -0.57
CA LEU A 22 -9.12 0.68 -1.83
C LEU A 22 -9.42 1.79 -2.85
N PHE A 23 -8.78 1.72 -4.00
CA PHE A 23 -8.96 2.72 -5.07
C PHE A 23 -10.10 2.33 -6.01
N SER A 24 -10.56 3.31 -6.80
CA SER A 24 -11.71 3.13 -7.70
C SER A 24 -11.51 2.07 -8.78
N TYR A 25 -10.27 1.73 -9.10
CA TYR A 25 -9.95 0.68 -10.06
C TYR A 25 -9.85 -0.71 -9.40
N GLU A 26 -10.51 -0.87 -8.27
CA GLU A 26 -10.61 -2.14 -7.53
C GLU A 26 -9.26 -2.74 -7.13
N SER A 27 -8.37 -1.90 -6.63
CA SER A 27 -7.04 -2.32 -6.16
C SER A 27 -6.65 -1.51 -4.93
N VAL A 28 -5.86 -2.12 -4.04
CA VAL A 28 -5.25 -1.42 -2.91
C VAL A 28 -3.89 -0.84 -3.27
N CYS A 29 -3.45 -1.01 -4.50
CA CYS A 29 -2.14 -0.57 -4.97
C CYS A 29 -2.24 0.76 -5.73
N PHE A 30 -1.36 1.70 -5.41
CA PHE A 30 -1.27 3.01 -6.07
C PHE A 30 0.07 3.13 -6.79
N PRO A 31 0.16 3.69 -7.99
CA PRO A 31 -0.86 4.44 -8.73
C PRO A 31 -1.79 3.58 -9.59
N SER A 32 -1.57 2.28 -9.67
CA SER A 32 -2.40 1.39 -10.47
C SER A 32 -2.37 -0.02 -9.92
N ALA A 33 -3.29 -0.86 -10.36
CA ALA A 33 -3.33 -2.25 -9.96
C ALA A 33 -2.07 -3.00 -10.41
N ILE A 34 -1.77 -4.09 -9.71
CA ILE A 34 -0.70 -4.99 -10.12
C ILE A 34 -1.16 -5.77 -11.35
N PRO A 35 -0.29 -5.99 -12.35
CA PRO A 35 -0.67 -6.78 -13.53
C PRO A 35 -1.20 -8.17 -13.17
N VAL A 36 -2.12 -8.68 -13.99
CA VAL A 36 -2.84 -9.93 -13.73
C VAL A 36 -1.92 -11.15 -13.58
N LEU A 37 -0.82 -11.16 -14.33
CA LEU A 37 0.11 -12.30 -14.31
C LEU A 37 1.20 -12.18 -13.25
N ALA A 38 1.07 -11.21 -12.35
CA ALA A 38 2.06 -10.97 -11.32
C ALA A 38 2.05 -12.07 -10.26
N GLN A 39 3.23 -12.41 -9.75
CA GLN A 39 3.39 -13.37 -8.66
C GLN A 39 4.31 -12.78 -7.59
N LEU A 40 4.06 -13.14 -6.34
CA LEU A 40 4.92 -12.71 -5.26
C LEU A 40 6.31 -13.33 -5.46
N SER A 41 7.35 -12.49 -5.43
CA SER A 41 8.71 -12.96 -5.65
C SER A 41 9.22 -13.75 -4.44
N GLU A 42 9.91 -14.86 -4.71
CA GLU A 42 10.59 -15.62 -3.66
C GLU A 42 11.90 -14.95 -3.25
N VAL A 43 12.47 -14.13 -4.14
CA VAL A 43 13.71 -13.41 -3.87
C VAL A 43 13.38 -12.04 -3.31
N GLN A 44 13.66 -11.87 -2.02
CA GLN A 44 13.38 -10.62 -1.32
C GLN A 44 14.60 -9.69 -1.25
N GLU A 45 15.74 -10.14 -1.77
CA GLU A 45 16.95 -9.31 -1.77
C GLU A 45 16.90 -8.33 -2.93
N ASP A 46 17.09 -7.08 -2.60
CA ASP A 46 17.08 -6.02 -3.57
C ASP A 46 18.30 -5.13 -3.36
N ASN A 47 19.16 -5.09 -4.37
CA ASN A 47 20.32 -4.22 -4.36
C ASN A 47 20.00 -2.83 -4.92
N THR A 48 18.74 -2.61 -5.30
CA THR A 48 18.34 -1.34 -5.88
C THR A 48 17.97 -0.38 -4.76
N VAL A 49 18.45 0.85 -4.86
CA VAL A 49 18.14 1.87 -3.86
C VAL A 49 16.78 2.48 -4.18
N LEU A 50 15.81 2.20 -3.32
CA LEU A 50 14.50 2.82 -3.39
C LEU A 50 14.44 3.86 -2.26
N HIS A 51 14.01 5.07 -2.58
CA HIS A 51 13.84 6.15 -1.60
C HIS A 51 12.36 6.32 -1.27
N PRO A 52 11.84 5.60 -0.24
CA PRO A 52 10.41 5.62 0.06
C PRO A 52 9.88 7.02 0.34
N ALA A 53 10.65 7.88 1.00
CA ALA A 53 10.20 9.22 1.31
C ALA A 53 9.87 10.04 0.06
N ALA A 54 10.69 9.92 -0.99
CA ALA A 54 10.45 10.63 -2.24
C ALA A 54 9.20 10.11 -2.94
N VAL A 55 8.99 8.79 -2.92
CA VAL A 55 7.80 8.15 -3.49
C VAL A 55 6.56 8.61 -2.74
N LEU A 56 6.60 8.61 -1.40
CA LEU A 56 5.45 9.00 -0.59
C LEU A 56 5.11 10.47 -0.73
N ASN A 57 6.10 11.36 -0.90
CA ASN A 57 5.84 12.75 -1.19
C ASN A 57 5.05 12.92 -2.49
N GLN A 58 5.38 12.13 -3.50
CA GLN A 58 4.66 12.14 -4.76
C GLN A 58 3.22 11.64 -4.58
N VAL A 59 3.04 10.55 -3.83
CA VAL A 59 1.71 10.00 -3.55
C VAL A 59 0.84 11.01 -2.80
N GLU A 60 1.41 11.67 -1.80
CA GLU A 60 0.70 12.72 -1.05
C GLU A 60 0.18 13.81 -1.97
N ARG A 61 1.01 14.27 -2.89
CA ARG A 61 0.62 15.31 -3.84
C ARG A 61 -0.49 14.84 -4.77
N GLU A 62 -0.37 13.63 -5.29
CA GLU A 62 -1.36 13.10 -6.22
C GLU A 62 -2.70 12.82 -5.57
N LEU A 63 -2.71 12.40 -4.30
CA LEU A 63 -3.95 12.10 -3.57
C LEU A 63 -4.51 13.28 -2.81
N GLY A 64 -3.78 14.40 -2.74
CA GLY A 64 -4.23 15.56 -1.98
C GLY A 64 -4.11 15.37 -0.47
N ILE A 65 -3.22 14.49 -0.04
CA ILE A 65 -2.95 14.24 1.37
C ILE A 65 -1.90 15.25 1.85
N ASN A 66 -2.05 15.75 3.07
CA ASN A 66 -1.12 16.72 3.64
C ASN A 66 0.30 16.16 3.69
N PRO A 67 1.33 16.96 3.33
CA PRO A 67 2.71 16.50 3.35
C PRO A 67 3.13 15.98 4.72
N GLY A 68 3.83 14.84 4.73
CA GLY A 68 4.33 14.24 5.95
C GLY A 68 3.37 13.28 6.64
N LEU A 69 2.14 13.14 6.17
CA LEU A 69 1.19 12.20 6.77
C LEU A 69 1.48 10.72 6.42
N LEU A 70 2.15 10.48 5.31
CA LEU A 70 2.47 9.11 4.92
C LEU A 70 3.86 8.73 5.43
N VAL A 71 3.91 7.65 6.20
CA VAL A 71 5.15 7.14 6.81
C VAL A 71 5.39 5.71 6.33
N ALA A 72 6.53 5.49 5.69
CA ALA A 72 6.89 4.18 5.18
C ALA A 72 7.13 3.19 6.33
N GLU A 73 6.69 1.94 6.14
CA GLU A 73 6.96 0.86 7.06
C GLU A 73 8.26 0.15 6.64
N PRO A 74 9.37 0.35 7.37
CA PRO A 74 10.66 -0.19 6.95
C PRO A 74 10.75 -1.71 6.99
N GLY A 75 9.91 -2.35 7.79
CA GLY A 75 9.87 -3.81 7.86
C GLY A 75 9.13 -4.49 6.73
N TYR A 76 8.46 -3.72 5.87
CA TYR A 76 7.70 -4.27 4.75
C TYR A 76 8.53 -4.19 3.48
N GLN A 77 9.06 -5.35 3.05
CA GLN A 77 9.92 -5.41 1.89
C GLN A 77 9.48 -6.59 1.02
N HIS A 78 8.59 -6.31 0.08
CA HIS A 78 8.09 -7.32 -0.84
C HIS A 78 8.27 -6.87 -2.28
N ILE A 79 8.52 -7.83 -3.14
CA ILE A 79 8.70 -7.62 -4.57
C ILE A 79 7.72 -8.54 -5.29
N VAL A 80 7.11 -8.03 -6.34
CA VAL A 80 6.20 -8.79 -7.20
C VAL A 80 6.85 -8.94 -8.56
N ASP A 81 6.94 -10.18 -9.05
CA ASP A 81 7.48 -10.48 -10.38
C ASP A 81 6.39 -10.38 -11.43
N VAL A 82 6.66 -9.63 -12.49
CA VAL A 82 5.86 -9.68 -13.71
C VAL A 82 6.82 -9.97 -14.87
N PRO A 83 6.32 -10.47 -16.00
CA PRO A 83 7.19 -10.72 -17.14
C PRO A 83 7.96 -9.45 -17.54
N GLY A 84 9.29 -9.52 -17.43
CA GLY A 84 10.19 -8.45 -17.83
C GLY A 84 10.56 -7.43 -16.79
N GLU A 85 9.98 -7.49 -15.57
CA GLU A 85 10.33 -6.53 -14.53
C GLU A 85 9.92 -6.97 -13.13
N ASP A 86 10.51 -6.31 -12.13
CA ASP A 86 10.13 -6.48 -10.74
C ASP A 86 9.40 -5.22 -10.27
N ILE A 87 8.35 -5.40 -9.48
CA ILE A 87 7.59 -4.29 -8.89
C ILE A 87 7.84 -4.29 -7.39
N HIS A 88 8.34 -3.18 -6.87
CA HIS A 88 8.58 -3.00 -5.44
C HIS A 88 7.30 -2.53 -4.76
N ILE A 89 6.94 -3.16 -3.64
CA ILE A 89 5.74 -2.81 -2.90
C ILE A 89 6.15 -2.07 -1.63
N ILE A 90 5.62 -0.86 -1.48
CA ILE A 90 5.83 -0.03 -0.31
C ILE A 90 4.54 -0.03 0.51
N LEU A 91 4.65 -0.27 1.81
CA LEU A 91 3.53 -0.10 2.73
C LEU A 91 3.74 1.21 3.48
N ALA A 92 2.72 2.05 3.51
CA ALA A 92 2.78 3.32 4.21
C ALA A 92 1.60 3.49 5.15
N ARG A 93 1.89 3.99 6.36
CA ARG A 93 0.89 4.33 7.35
C ARG A 93 0.44 5.78 7.15
N ILE A 94 -0.86 6.00 7.26
CA ILE A 94 -1.41 7.35 7.30
C ILE A 94 -1.36 7.80 8.76
N ASP A 95 -0.49 8.76 9.06
CA ASP A 95 -0.23 9.20 10.43
C ASP A 95 -1.21 10.30 10.85
N SER A 96 -2.46 9.91 11.10
CA SER A 96 -3.53 10.79 11.55
C SER A 96 -4.40 10.04 12.54
N ILE A 97 -5.12 10.77 13.39
CA ILE A 97 -6.03 10.17 14.37
C ILE A 97 -7.17 9.45 13.65
N ASP A 98 -7.83 10.15 12.73
CA ASP A 98 -8.89 9.59 11.93
C ASP A 98 -8.44 9.44 10.47
N PRO A 99 -8.96 8.41 9.76
CA PRO A 99 -8.66 8.30 8.33
C PRO A 99 -9.14 9.54 7.58
N PRO A 100 -8.41 9.99 6.55
CA PRO A 100 -8.82 11.16 5.75
C PRO A 100 -9.92 10.79 4.75
N PHE A 101 -11.11 10.43 5.26
CA PHE A 101 -12.22 9.95 4.45
C PHE A 101 -12.58 10.87 3.29
N GLU A 102 -12.78 12.16 3.58
CA GLU A 102 -13.20 13.11 2.56
C GLU A 102 -12.17 13.28 1.45
N THR A 103 -10.91 13.34 1.83
CA THR A 103 -9.82 13.53 0.87
C THR A 103 -9.75 12.35 -0.10
N VAL A 104 -9.83 11.12 0.40
CA VAL A 104 -9.71 9.94 -0.46
C VAL A 104 -10.99 9.70 -1.26
N GLU A 105 -12.17 10.06 -0.74
CA GLU A 105 -13.43 9.95 -1.49
C GLU A 105 -13.42 10.79 -2.76
N LYS A 106 -12.79 11.95 -2.71
CA LYS A 106 -12.64 12.82 -3.90
C LYS A 106 -11.84 12.15 -5.00
N GLN A 107 -10.98 11.19 -4.65
CA GLN A 107 -10.18 10.42 -5.59
C GLN A 107 -10.82 9.07 -5.92
N GLY A 108 -12.05 8.84 -5.48
CA GLY A 108 -12.74 7.57 -5.69
C GLY A 108 -12.30 6.44 -4.76
N GLY A 109 -11.56 6.77 -3.69
CA GLY A 109 -11.07 5.78 -2.74
C GLY A 109 -12.04 5.51 -1.59
N VAL A 110 -11.91 4.33 -0.99
CA VAL A 110 -12.68 3.94 0.18
C VAL A 110 -11.80 3.12 1.11
N PHE A 111 -11.95 3.32 2.41
CA PHE A 111 -11.24 2.49 3.39
C PHE A 111 -12.01 1.20 3.65
N ILE A 112 -11.27 0.09 3.62
CA ILE A 112 -11.84 -1.25 3.86
C ILE A 112 -11.02 -1.97 4.92
N ASP A 113 -11.67 -2.90 5.64
CA ASP A 113 -10.94 -3.82 6.49
C ASP A 113 -10.54 -5.07 5.68
N LEU A 114 -9.74 -5.95 6.30
CA LEU A 114 -9.23 -7.13 5.61
C LEU A 114 -10.35 -8.07 5.14
N THR A 115 -11.45 -8.14 5.88
CA THR A 115 -12.57 -9.02 5.51
C THR A 115 -13.31 -8.53 4.27
N GLN A 116 -13.25 -7.25 3.96
CA GLN A 116 -13.87 -6.65 2.78
C GLN A 116 -13.02 -6.78 1.52
N ALA A 117 -11.83 -7.34 1.65
CA ALA A 117 -10.86 -7.44 0.56
C ALA A 117 -11.00 -8.72 -0.29
N ARG A 118 -12.03 -9.52 -0.08
CA ARG A 118 -12.18 -10.86 -0.67
C ARG A 118 -12.09 -10.92 -2.19
N ASN A 119 -12.54 -9.86 -2.84
CA ASN A 119 -12.62 -9.83 -4.30
C ASN A 119 -11.35 -9.32 -4.97
N LEU A 120 -10.32 -9.03 -4.20
CA LEU A 120 -9.05 -8.59 -4.76
C LEU A 120 -8.29 -9.76 -5.39
N PRO A 121 -7.42 -9.48 -6.38
CA PRO A 121 -6.55 -10.51 -6.93
C PRO A 121 -5.72 -11.20 -5.85
N GLN A 122 -5.40 -12.47 -6.06
CA GLN A 122 -4.69 -13.28 -5.07
C GLN A 122 -3.37 -12.64 -4.61
N VAL A 123 -2.61 -12.05 -5.52
CA VAL A 123 -1.34 -11.42 -5.15
C VAL A 123 -1.56 -10.24 -4.20
N GLU A 124 -2.62 -9.46 -4.42
CA GLU A 124 -2.93 -8.33 -3.53
C GLU A 124 -3.41 -8.82 -2.16
N LEU A 125 -4.18 -9.90 -2.11
CA LEU A 125 -4.59 -10.50 -0.84
C LEU A 125 -3.39 -10.99 -0.03
N GLU A 126 -2.41 -11.59 -0.68
CA GLU A 126 -1.18 -12.02 -0.02
C GLU A 126 -0.41 -10.84 0.53
N LEU A 127 -0.29 -9.78 -0.25
CA LEU A 127 0.38 -8.55 0.17
C LEU A 127 -0.32 -7.92 1.37
N LEU A 128 -1.66 -7.91 1.39
CA LEU A 128 -2.43 -7.39 2.53
C LEU A 128 -2.26 -8.25 3.77
N ARG A 129 -2.16 -9.57 3.63
CA ARG A 129 -1.91 -10.45 4.77
C ARG A 129 -0.56 -10.15 5.42
N PHE A 130 0.48 -9.99 4.61
CA PHE A 130 1.80 -9.63 5.11
C PHE A 130 1.78 -8.26 5.79
N ALA A 131 1.06 -7.31 5.22
CA ALA A 131 0.91 -5.99 5.82
C ALA A 131 0.21 -6.07 7.17
N TYR A 132 -0.88 -6.82 7.24
CA TYR A 132 -1.66 -6.98 8.46
C TYR A 132 -0.83 -7.64 9.57
N GLU A 133 -0.08 -8.68 9.22
CA GLU A 133 0.80 -9.36 10.16
C GLU A 133 1.86 -8.42 10.72
N LEU A 134 2.47 -7.59 9.88
CA LEU A 134 3.47 -6.62 10.31
C LEU A 134 2.85 -5.58 11.24
N VAL A 135 1.68 -5.05 10.89
CA VAL A 135 1.01 -4.01 11.66
C VAL A 135 0.58 -4.53 13.03
N LEU A 136 0.08 -5.77 13.12
CA LEU A 136 -0.34 -6.37 14.38
C LEU A 136 0.84 -6.87 15.22
N GLY A 137 1.86 -7.42 14.57
CA GLY A 137 3.00 -8.01 15.25
C GLY A 137 4.05 -7.00 15.70
N GLY A 138 3.97 -5.82 15.16
CA GLY A 138 4.87 -4.74 15.52
C GLY A 138 4.33 -3.89 16.67
#